data_7f216d46610276ab721900e3aa7f1875
#
_entry.id   7f216d46610276ab721900e3aa7f1875
#
_cell.length_a   1.000
_cell.length_b   1.000
_cell.length_c   1.000
_cell.angle_alpha   90.00
_cell.angle_beta   90.00
_cell.angle_gamma   90.00
#
_symmetry.space_group_name_H-M   'P 1'
#
loop_
_entity.id
_entity.type
_entity.pdbx_description
1 polymer ?
#
loop_
_entity_poly.entity_id
_entity_poly.type
_entity_poly.pdbx_seq_one_letter_code
_entity_poly.pdbx_strand_id
1 'polypeptide(L)'
;MENFTNEEIEKYMREAFKECEKAIKEGEVPVGCIFLHIPSKTILYGSHNLTNKTKNASSHCEINCIKYLEKNLPIKINENSYFDLKKLMNETALFVSCEPCIMCAYALSLINIKKVYFGCSNDKFGGNGSILSINKFNNWIYKSQGGFLKDEAIEYLRNFYSVGNKRAPANKRQRKLIQEKNE
;
A
#
# COMPACT_ATOMS: atom_id res chain seq x y z
N MET A 1 -19.08 13.45 8.28
CA MET A 1 -17.95 12.71 7.65
C MET A 1 -17.93 11.33 8.29
N GLU A 2 -18.29 10.30 7.54
CA GLU A 2 -18.28 8.94 8.09
C GLU A 2 -16.84 8.54 8.42
N ASN A 3 -16.58 8.31 9.70
CA ASN A 3 -15.38 7.66 10.16
C ASN A 3 -15.66 6.14 10.17
N PHE A 4 -14.76 5.36 9.61
CA PHE A 4 -14.81 3.90 9.76
C PHE A 4 -14.65 3.53 11.24
N THR A 5 -15.40 2.54 11.69
CA THR A 5 -15.15 1.87 12.97
C THR A 5 -13.86 1.03 12.86
N ASN A 6 -13.27 0.67 14.00
CA ASN A 6 -12.09 -0.21 13.98
C ASN A 6 -12.39 -1.56 13.32
N GLU A 7 -13.58 -2.11 13.55
CA GLU A 7 -14.05 -3.36 12.93
C GLU A 7 -14.14 -3.25 11.40
N GLU A 8 -14.66 -2.12 10.90
CA GLU A 8 -14.70 -1.87 9.46
C GLU A 8 -13.29 -1.74 8.87
N ILE A 9 -12.38 -1.04 9.57
CA ILE A 9 -11.00 -0.89 9.13
C ILE A 9 -10.33 -2.26 9.06
N GLU A 10 -10.43 -3.07 10.11
CA GLU A 10 -9.86 -4.42 10.12
C GLU A 10 -10.44 -5.31 9.02
N LYS A 11 -11.74 -5.24 8.76
CA LYS A 11 -12.38 -5.94 7.65
C LYS A 11 -11.71 -5.60 6.31
N TYR A 12 -11.48 -4.31 6.03
CA TYR A 12 -10.85 -3.89 4.78
C TYR A 12 -9.34 -4.14 4.75
N MET A 13 -8.67 -4.11 5.89
CA MET A 13 -7.28 -4.55 6.01
C MET A 13 -7.12 -6.03 5.64
N ARG A 14 -8.06 -6.91 6.03
CA ARG A 14 -8.06 -8.31 5.60
C ARG A 14 -8.23 -8.47 4.09
N GLU A 15 -8.99 -7.61 3.43
CA GLU A 15 -9.05 -7.62 1.97
C GLU A 15 -7.69 -7.22 1.35
N ALA A 16 -6.99 -6.24 1.93
CA ALA A 16 -5.63 -5.89 1.51
C ALA A 16 -4.63 -7.05 1.76
N PHE A 17 -4.81 -7.85 2.81
CA PHE A 17 -3.97 -9.01 3.09
C PHE A 17 -4.17 -10.16 2.08
N LYS A 18 -5.35 -10.31 1.49
CA LYS A 18 -5.55 -11.25 0.38
C LYS A 18 -4.64 -10.91 -0.82
N GLU A 19 -4.35 -9.62 -1.02
CA GLU A 19 -3.37 -9.20 -2.03
C GLU A 19 -1.93 -9.54 -1.62
N CYS A 20 -1.59 -9.52 -0.30
CA CYS A 20 -0.29 -10.02 0.18
C CYS A 20 -0.10 -11.51 -0.13
N GLU A 21 -1.14 -12.31 0.03
CA GLU A 21 -1.11 -13.73 -0.30
C GLU A 21 -0.85 -13.98 -1.80
N LYS A 22 -1.45 -13.14 -2.67
CA LYS A 22 -1.18 -13.19 -4.12
C LYS A 22 0.26 -12.82 -4.42
N ALA A 23 0.81 -11.78 -3.76
CA ALA A 23 2.20 -11.39 -3.87
C ALA A 23 3.16 -12.56 -3.53
N ILE A 24 2.90 -13.28 -2.43
CA ILE A 24 3.71 -14.44 -2.03
C ILE A 24 3.68 -15.53 -3.12
N LYS A 25 2.51 -15.86 -3.64
CA LYS A 25 2.34 -16.87 -4.71
C LYS A 25 3.12 -16.47 -5.98
N GLU A 26 3.21 -15.17 -6.27
CA GLU A 26 3.95 -14.64 -7.41
C GLU A 26 5.44 -14.37 -7.13
N GLY A 27 5.90 -14.59 -5.89
CA GLY A 27 7.29 -14.35 -5.47
C GLY A 27 7.64 -12.85 -5.40
N GLU A 28 6.66 -12.03 -5.08
CA GLU A 28 6.78 -10.61 -4.82
C GLU A 28 6.84 -10.32 -3.31
N VAL A 29 7.38 -9.16 -2.95
CA VAL A 29 7.32 -8.69 -1.56
C VAL A 29 5.85 -8.53 -1.16
N PRO A 30 5.40 -9.16 -0.04
CA PRO A 30 4.00 -9.22 0.32
C PRO A 30 3.48 -7.90 0.90
N VAL A 31 3.39 -6.91 0.03
CA VAL A 31 2.68 -5.68 0.31
C VAL A 31 1.48 -5.63 -0.63
N GLY A 32 0.30 -5.56 -0.05
CA GLY A 32 -0.98 -5.55 -0.75
C GLY A 32 -1.85 -4.40 -0.28
N CYS A 33 -2.68 -3.91 -1.16
CA CYS A 33 -3.60 -2.82 -0.86
C CYS A 33 -4.92 -2.94 -1.60
N ILE A 34 -5.93 -2.23 -1.10
CA ILE A 34 -7.19 -1.96 -1.77
C ILE A 34 -7.52 -0.47 -1.72
N PHE A 35 -8.16 0.02 -2.77
CA PHE A 35 -8.79 1.34 -2.84
C PHE A 35 -10.29 1.16 -2.66
N LEU A 36 -10.89 1.83 -1.68
CA LEU A 36 -12.29 1.73 -1.31
C LEU A 36 -12.99 3.08 -1.49
N HIS A 37 -14.06 3.11 -2.27
CA HIS A 37 -14.93 4.27 -2.37
C HIS A 37 -15.76 4.40 -1.08
N ILE A 38 -15.55 5.50 -0.34
CA ILE A 38 -16.08 5.68 1.01
C ILE A 38 -17.63 5.71 1.03
N PRO A 39 -18.31 6.48 0.15
CA PRO A 39 -19.78 6.58 0.19
C PRO A 39 -20.49 5.27 -0.08
N SER A 40 -20.03 4.51 -1.08
CA SER A 40 -20.70 3.23 -1.45
C SER A 40 -20.12 2.01 -0.75
N LYS A 41 -19.03 2.15 0.03
CA LYS A 41 -18.30 1.04 0.66
C LYS A 41 -17.84 -0.04 -0.36
N THR A 42 -17.64 0.36 -1.61
CA THR A 42 -17.25 -0.54 -2.71
C THR A 42 -15.73 -0.52 -2.90
N ILE A 43 -15.11 -1.69 -2.95
CA ILE A 43 -13.71 -1.83 -3.35
C ILE A 43 -13.61 -1.52 -4.84
N LEU A 44 -12.89 -0.46 -5.18
CA LEU A 44 -12.66 -0.04 -6.56
C LEU A 44 -11.64 -0.94 -7.25
N TYR A 45 -10.56 -1.23 -6.56
CA TYR A 45 -9.51 -2.12 -7.04
C TYR A 45 -8.57 -2.53 -5.90
N GLY A 46 -7.98 -3.72 -6.04
CA GLY A 46 -6.92 -4.22 -5.16
C GLY A 46 -5.71 -4.67 -5.97
N SER A 47 -4.53 -4.51 -5.40
CA SER A 47 -3.28 -4.94 -6.02
C SER A 47 -2.21 -5.25 -4.97
N HIS A 48 -1.15 -5.88 -5.43
CA HIS A 48 0.06 -6.14 -4.67
C HIS A 48 1.29 -5.66 -5.43
N ASN A 49 2.45 -5.72 -4.80
CA ASN A 49 3.71 -5.40 -5.46
C ASN A 49 3.95 -6.32 -6.66
N LEU A 50 4.42 -5.73 -7.76
CA LEU A 50 4.74 -6.41 -9.01
C LEU A 50 6.15 -6.06 -9.51
N THR A 51 7.03 -5.60 -8.62
CA THR A 51 8.35 -5.06 -8.96
C THR A 51 9.24 -6.09 -9.65
N ASN A 52 9.22 -7.34 -9.21
CA ASN A 52 10.00 -8.41 -9.81
C ASN A 52 9.44 -8.88 -11.15
N LYS A 53 8.10 -9.00 -11.24
CA LYS A 53 7.38 -9.44 -12.44
C LYS A 53 7.52 -8.45 -13.58
N THR A 54 7.37 -7.16 -13.26
CA THR A 54 7.44 -6.08 -14.25
C THR A 54 8.84 -5.55 -14.49
N LYS A 55 9.82 -5.94 -13.64
CA LYS A 55 11.18 -5.38 -13.60
C LYS A 55 11.17 -3.85 -13.48
N ASN A 56 10.19 -3.32 -12.80
CA ASN A 56 9.99 -1.90 -12.59
C ASN A 56 9.87 -1.58 -11.10
N ALA A 57 10.85 -0.84 -10.56
CA ALA A 57 10.91 -0.48 -9.16
C ALA A 57 9.70 0.36 -8.68
N SER A 58 8.99 1.04 -9.58
CA SER A 58 7.80 1.81 -9.22
C SER A 58 6.52 0.98 -9.14
N SER A 59 6.53 -0.31 -9.48
CA SER A 59 5.35 -1.18 -9.47
C SER A 59 4.97 -1.65 -8.06
N HIS A 60 4.85 -0.70 -7.13
CA HIS A 60 4.26 -0.93 -5.82
C HIS A 60 2.74 -1.04 -5.93
N CYS A 61 2.11 -1.70 -4.97
CA CYS A 61 0.68 -1.99 -5.01
C CYS A 61 -0.18 -0.73 -5.17
N GLU A 62 0.17 0.36 -4.51
CA GLU A 62 -0.55 1.64 -4.59
C GLU A 62 -0.46 2.24 -6.00
N ILE A 63 0.75 2.24 -6.59
CA ILE A 63 0.98 2.76 -7.95
C ILE A 63 0.24 1.91 -8.99
N ASN A 64 0.22 0.59 -8.81
CA ASN A 64 -0.51 -0.32 -9.70
C ASN A 64 -2.02 -0.02 -9.66
N CYS A 65 -2.58 0.21 -8.46
CA CYS A 65 -3.98 0.60 -8.32
C CYS A 65 -4.28 1.95 -9.00
N ILE A 66 -3.42 2.96 -8.78
CA ILE A 66 -3.60 4.29 -9.39
C ILE A 66 -3.62 4.17 -10.92
N LYS A 67 -2.65 3.47 -11.51
CA LYS A 67 -2.56 3.26 -12.97
C LYS A 67 -3.79 2.52 -13.52
N TYR A 68 -4.27 1.50 -12.80
CA TYR A 68 -5.45 0.78 -13.19
C TYR A 68 -6.69 1.66 -13.19
N LEU A 69 -6.91 2.41 -12.09
CA LEU A 69 -8.06 3.28 -11.93
C LEU A 69 -8.04 4.44 -12.93
N GLU A 70 -6.88 5.04 -13.20
CA GLU A 70 -6.73 6.07 -14.23
C GLU A 70 -7.18 5.57 -15.62
N LYS A 71 -6.77 4.35 -15.97
CA LYS A 71 -7.11 3.74 -17.27
C LYS A 71 -8.56 3.29 -17.38
N ASN A 72 -9.16 2.85 -16.26
CA ASN A 72 -10.46 2.17 -16.22
C ASN A 72 -11.51 2.97 -15.46
N LEU A 73 -11.40 4.30 -15.39
CA LEU A 73 -12.41 5.13 -14.76
C LEU A 73 -13.79 4.88 -15.42
N PRO A 74 -14.82 4.61 -14.60
CA PRO A 74 -16.15 4.27 -15.11
C PRO A 74 -16.86 5.44 -15.78
N ILE A 75 -16.38 6.67 -15.59
CA ILE A 75 -16.98 7.90 -16.15
C ILE A 75 -15.84 8.80 -16.64
N LYS A 76 -15.70 8.89 -17.95
CA LYS A 76 -14.92 9.97 -18.57
C LYS A 76 -15.84 11.18 -18.70
N ILE A 77 -15.85 12.05 -17.69
CA ILE A 77 -16.67 13.27 -17.68
C ILE A 77 -16.04 14.34 -18.61
N ASN A 78 -14.71 14.31 -18.75
CA ASN A 78 -13.94 15.22 -19.59
C ASN A 78 -12.80 14.47 -20.29
N GLU A 79 -12.17 15.10 -21.29
CA GLU A 79 -10.96 14.57 -21.93
C GLU A 79 -9.75 14.49 -20.97
N ASN A 80 -9.87 14.99 -19.73
CA ASN A 80 -8.83 15.00 -18.72
C ASN A 80 -9.07 13.93 -17.64
N SER A 81 -8.62 12.70 -17.91
CA SER A 81 -8.73 11.55 -17.00
C SER A 81 -8.10 11.79 -15.61
N TYR A 82 -7.11 12.65 -15.51
CA TYR A 82 -6.46 12.99 -14.25
C TYR A 82 -7.36 13.81 -13.31
N PHE A 83 -8.19 14.71 -13.85
CA PHE A 83 -9.14 15.48 -13.04
C PHE A 83 -10.23 14.58 -12.45
N ASP A 84 -10.74 13.65 -13.25
CA ASP A 84 -11.76 12.70 -12.82
C ASP A 84 -11.21 11.71 -11.76
N LEU A 85 -9.96 11.29 -11.91
CA LEU A 85 -9.28 10.48 -10.91
C LEU A 85 -9.18 11.22 -9.57
N LYS A 86 -8.76 12.49 -9.56
CA LYS A 86 -8.68 13.28 -8.32
C LYS A 86 -10.02 13.43 -7.62
N LYS A 87 -11.10 13.63 -8.35
CA LYS A 87 -12.44 13.71 -7.81
C LYS A 87 -12.85 12.40 -7.14
N LEU A 88 -12.61 11.26 -7.79
CA LEU A 88 -12.86 9.94 -7.23
C LEU A 88 -11.99 9.69 -5.99
N MET A 89 -10.71 10.02 -6.04
CA MET A 89 -9.76 9.78 -4.94
C MET A 89 -10.08 10.63 -3.70
N ASN A 90 -10.68 11.81 -3.86
CA ASN A 90 -11.14 12.63 -2.73
C ASN A 90 -12.33 11.99 -1.95
N GLU A 91 -12.91 10.94 -2.48
CA GLU A 91 -13.93 10.11 -1.84
C GLU A 91 -13.45 8.66 -1.59
N THR A 92 -12.15 8.41 -1.69
CA THR A 92 -11.55 7.09 -1.60
C THR A 92 -10.62 6.97 -0.40
N ALA A 93 -10.68 5.81 0.27
CA ALA A 93 -9.73 5.39 1.29
C ALA A 93 -8.81 4.28 0.74
N LEU A 94 -7.53 4.37 1.07
CA LEU A 94 -6.56 3.31 0.87
C LEU A 94 -6.43 2.48 2.15
N PHE A 95 -6.47 1.15 2.00
CA PHE A 95 -6.08 0.19 3.01
C PHE A 95 -4.88 -0.59 2.48
N VAL A 96 -3.77 -0.59 3.21
CA VAL A 96 -2.50 -1.19 2.78
C VAL A 96 -1.80 -1.89 3.93
N SER A 97 -1.21 -3.04 3.68
CA SER A 97 -0.57 -3.85 4.72
C SER A 97 0.64 -3.17 5.40
N CYS A 98 1.39 -2.37 4.66
CA CYS A 98 2.57 -1.66 5.16
C CYS A 98 2.44 -0.16 4.86
N GLU A 99 2.99 0.68 5.72
CA GLU A 99 3.02 2.13 5.52
C GLU A 99 3.52 2.50 4.12
N PRO A 100 2.79 3.32 3.35
CA PRO A 100 3.22 3.77 2.05
C PRO A 100 4.63 4.39 2.10
N CYS A 101 5.49 3.96 1.20
CA CYS A 101 6.82 4.57 1.09
C CYS A 101 6.72 6.02 0.59
N ILE A 102 7.82 6.78 0.70
CA ILE A 102 7.89 8.19 0.29
C ILE A 102 7.35 8.40 -1.13
N MET A 103 7.71 7.52 -2.08
CA MET A 103 7.22 7.57 -3.46
C MET A 103 5.69 7.41 -3.53
N CYS A 104 5.15 6.38 -2.88
CA CYS A 104 3.71 6.10 -2.89
C CYS A 104 2.93 7.18 -2.13
N ALA A 105 3.44 7.64 -0.97
CA ALA A 105 2.81 8.72 -0.20
C ALA A 105 2.72 10.01 -1.01
N TYR A 106 3.75 10.33 -1.80
CA TYR A 106 3.73 11.50 -2.68
C TYR A 106 2.73 11.32 -3.84
N ALA A 107 2.69 10.14 -4.48
CA ALA A 107 1.69 9.86 -5.51
C ALA A 107 0.26 9.96 -4.98
N LEU A 108 0.00 9.43 -3.78
CA LEU A 108 -1.30 9.51 -3.11
C LEU A 108 -1.72 10.96 -2.82
N SER A 109 -0.77 11.82 -2.44
CA SER A 109 -1.05 13.25 -2.24
C SER A 109 -1.37 13.96 -3.55
N LEU A 110 -0.67 13.64 -4.64
CA LEU A 110 -0.92 14.23 -5.97
C LEU A 110 -2.35 13.96 -6.48
N ILE A 111 -2.89 12.78 -6.20
CA ILE A 111 -4.23 12.38 -6.61
C ILE A 111 -5.33 12.74 -5.59
N ASN A 112 -4.98 13.44 -4.51
CA ASN A 112 -5.89 13.87 -3.45
C ASN A 112 -6.62 12.70 -2.75
N ILE A 113 -5.90 11.62 -2.41
CA ILE A 113 -6.51 10.53 -1.64
C ILE A 113 -7.11 11.06 -0.33
N LYS A 114 -8.30 10.59 0.04
CA LYS A 114 -9.00 11.10 1.23
C LYS A 114 -8.41 10.63 2.54
N LYS A 115 -8.12 9.33 2.64
CA LYS A 115 -7.63 8.66 3.86
C LYS A 115 -6.73 7.50 3.51
N VAL A 116 -5.77 7.21 4.40
CA VAL A 116 -4.89 6.04 4.31
C VAL A 116 -4.91 5.31 5.65
N TYR A 117 -5.18 4.00 5.61
CA TYR A 117 -5.06 3.09 6.75
C TYR A 117 -4.00 2.06 6.43
N PHE A 118 -3.07 1.82 7.36
CA PHE A 118 -2.00 0.86 7.14
C PHE A 118 -1.75 -0.05 8.35
N GLY A 119 -1.14 -1.18 8.10
CA GLY A 119 -0.79 -2.17 9.11
C GLY A 119 0.50 -1.79 9.85
N CYS A 120 1.64 -2.27 9.39
CA CYS A 120 2.93 -1.99 10.02
C CYS A 120 3.59 -0.73 9.48
N SER A 121 4.46 -0.14 10.29
CA SER A 121 5.34 0.97 9.91
C SER A 121 6.38 0.54 8.86
N ASN A 122 6.90 1.50 8.11
CA ASN A 122 7.99 1.31 7.17
C ASN A 122 9.22 2.12 7.62
N ASP A 123 10.00 1.52 8.52
CA ASP A 123 11.11 2.18 9.21
C ASP A 123 12.27 2.59 8.29
N LYS A 124 12.25 2.19 7.02
CA LYS A 124 13.30 2.52 6.05
C LYS A 124 12.90 3.58 5.03
N PHE A 125 11.63 3.57 4.62
CA PHE A 125 11.17 4.38 3.49
C PHE A 125 9.80 5.01 3.73
N GLY A 126 9.25 4.95 4.95
CA GLY A 126 7.90 5.39 5.27
C GLY A 126 7.67 6.87 4.98
N GLY A 127 6.59 7.16 4.28
CA GLY A 127 6.18 8.51 3.89
C GLY A 127 5.01 9.08 4.69
N ASN A 128 4.47 8.31 5.64
CA ASN A 128 3.30 8.68 6.43
C ASN A 128 3.61 8.86 7.94
N GLY A 129 4.86 9.11 8.27
CA GLY A 129 5.29 9.45 9.62
C GLY A 129 6.54 8.73 10.11
N SER A 130 6.90 7.54 9.57
CA SER A 130 8.07 6.81 10.06
C SER A 130 9.38 7.47 9.68
N ILE A 131 9.55 7.93 8.44
CA ILE A 131 10.74 8.66 7.98
C ILE A 131 10.40 10.09 7.60
N LEU A 132 9.39 10.27 6.73
CA LEU A 132 8.88 11.57 6.33
C LEU A 132 7.37 11.62 6.51
N SER A 133 6.82 12.81 6.74
CA SER A 133 5.37 13.05 6.83
C SER A 133 4.86 13.69 5.55
N ILE A 134 5.00 13.00 4.41
CA ILE A 134 4.55 13.48 3.10
C ILE A 134 3.05 13.77 3.10
N ASN A 135 2.25 12.98 3.83
CA ASN A 135 0.83 13.18 4.01
C ASN A 135 0.44 14.51 4.70
N LYS A 136 1.42 15.26 5.21
CA LYS A 136 1.24 16.59 5.84
C LYS A 136 1.98 17.69 5.09
N PHE A 137 2.58 17.38 3.96
CA PHE A 137 3.45 18.32 3.24
C PHE A 137 2.66 19.22 2.30
N ASN A 138 2.84 20.56 2.43
CA ASN A 138 2.13 21.59 1.67
C ASN A 138 0.59 21.51 1.82
N ASN A 139 -0.12 21.94 0.75
CA ASN A 139 -1.59 21.97 0.72
C ASN A 139 -2.22 20.60 0.36
N TRP A 140 -1.43 19.51 0.30
CA TRP A 140 -1.87 18.19 -0.18
C TRP A 140 -1.98 17.20 0.98
N ILE A 141 -2.81 17.59 1.93
CA ILE A 141 -2.95 16.89 3.20
C ILE A 141 -4.00 15.80 3.09
N TYR A 142 -3.62 14.57 3.44
CA TYR A 142 -4.57 13.49 3.68
C TYR A 142 -4.38 12.89 5.07
N LYS A 143 -5.46 12.34 5.63
CA LYS A 143 -5.40 11.67 6.93
C LYS A 143 -4.80 10.29 6.78
N SER A 144 -3.84 9.95 7.64
CA SER A 144 -3.21 8.65 7.68
C SER A 144 -3.19 8.09 9.10
N GLN A 145 -3.49 6.80 9.24
CA GLN A 145 -3.49 6.11 10.53
C GLN A 145 -2.98 4.68 10.33
N GLY A 146 -2.03 4.29 11.17
CA GLY A 146 -1.43 2.95 11.14
C GLY A 146 -1.72 2.13 12.38
N GLY A 147 -1.22 0.89 12.39
CA GLY A 147 -1.30 -0.03 13.51
C GLY A 147 -2.41 -1.08 13.40
N PHE A 148 -3.17 -1.10 12.30
CA PHE A 148 -4.25 -2.04 12.10
C PHE A 148 -3.73 -3.41 11.66
N LEU A 149 -3.97 -4.43 12.49
CA LEU A 149 -3.44 -5.80 12.28
C LEU A 149 -1.92 -5.79 12.05
N LYS A 150 -1.21 -4.95 12.81
CA LYS A 150 0.22 -4.68 12.67
C LYS A 150 1.07 -5.94 12.70
N ASP A 151 0.82 -6.82 13.67
CA ASP A 151 1.62 -8.01 13.88
C ASP A 151 1.48 -8.99 12.71
N GLU A 152 0.27 -9.15 12.18
CA GLU A 152 0.00 -9.95 10.99
C GLU A 152 0.72 -9.38 9.75
N ALA A 153 0.70 -8.06 9.57
CA ALA A 153 1.45 -7.39 8.50
C ALA A 153 2.97 -7.62 8.60
N ILE A 154 3.53 -7.55 9.81
CA ILE A 154 4.93 -7.85 10.07
C ILE A 154 5.25 -9.32 9.77
N GLU A 155 4.36 -10.24 10.13
CA GLU A 155 4.54 -11.67 9.89
C GLU A 155 4.63 -11.99 8.40
N TYR A 156 3.78 -11.41 7.55
CA TYR A 156 3.90 -11.56 6.08
C TYR A 156 5.29 -11.18 5.58
N LEU A 157 5.81 -10.02 6.00
CA LEU A 157 7.13 -9.55 5.59
C LEU A 157 8.25 -10.43 6.15
N ARG A 158 8.17 -10.80 7.43
CA ARG A 158 9.16 -11.66 8.10
C ARG A 158 9.27 -13.01 7.41
N ASN A 159 8.14 -13.66 7.14
CA ASN A 159 8.08 -14.95 6.48
C ASN A 159 8.67 -14.91 5.08
N PHE A 160 8.35 -13.88 4.30
CA PHE A 160 8.92 -13.69 2.96
C PHE A 160 10.45 -13.54 3.01
N TYR A 161 10.95 -12.71 3.93
CA TYR A 161 12.39 -12.45 4.02
C TYR A 161 13.17 -13.58 4.71
N SER A 162 12.55 -14.41 5.54
CA SER A 162 13.21 -15.56 6.18
C SER A 162 13.57 -16.66 5.17
N VAL A 163 12.73 -16.87 4.17
CA VAL A 163 12.97 -17.87 3.10
C VAL A 163 14.04 -17.41 2.11
N GLY A 164 14.42 -16.13 2.15
CA GLY A 164 15.35 -15.51 1.21
C GLY A 164 14.72 -15.28 -0.17
N ASN A 165 15.21 -14.28 -0.88
CA ASN A 165 14.74 -13.99 -2.24
C ASN A 165 15.38 -14.99 -3.22
N LYS A 166 14.62 -15.98 -3.68
CA LYS A 166 15.07 -16.97 -4.67
C LYS A 166 15.57 -16.36 -5.99
N ARG A 167 15.16 -15.13 -6.29
CA ARG A 167 15.58 -14.36 -7.49
C ARG A 167 16.85 -13.54 -7.26
N ALA A 168 17.33 -13.42 -6.02
CA ALA A 168 18.58 -12.76 -5.73
C ALA A 168 19.78 -13.62 -6.21
N PRO A 169 20.93 -13.01 -6.54
CA PRO A 169 22.17 -13.74 -6.77
C PRO A 169 22.48 -14.70 -5.62
N ALA A 170 23.07 -15.86 -5.92
CA ALA A 170 23.25 -16.95 -4.94
C ALA A 170 23.93 -16.50 -3.63
N ASN A 171 24.91 -15.60 -3.73
CA ASN A 171 25.61 -15.00 -2.59
C ASN A 171 24.78 -14.02 -1.76
N LYS A 172 23.60 -13.62 -2.22
CA LYS A 172 22.67 -12.69 -1.54
C LYS A 172 21.35 -13.35 -1.14
N ARG A 173 21.16 -14.64 -1.45
CA ARG A 173 19.91 -15.36 -1.15
C ARG A 173 19.71 -15.63 0.33
N GLN A 174 20.81 -15.90 1.06
CA GLN A 174 20.76 -16.07 2.50
C GLN A 174 20.98 -14.73 3.19
N ARG A 175 19.95 -14.17 3.83
CA ARG A 175 20.22 -13.21 4.89
C ARG A 175 20.89 -13.98 6.03
N LYS A 176 22.04 -13.48 6.49
CA LYS A 176 22.57 -13.87 7.81
C LYS A 176 21.41 -13.65 8.78
N LEU A 177 20.91 -14.71 9.39
CA LEU A 177 20.08 -14.63 10.58
C LEU A 177 20.87 -13.73 11.53
N ILE A 178 20.31 -12.59 11.90
CA ILE A 178 20.87 -11.78 12.96
C ILE A 178 20.77 -12.70 14.16
N GLN A 179 21.88 -13.28 14.57
CA GLN A 179 21.98 -13.93 15.84
C GLN A 179 21.54 -12.89 16.86
N GLU A 180 20.41 -13.13 17.51
CA GLU A 180 20.05 -12.44 18.73
C GLU A 180 21.27 -12.58 19.64
N LYS A 181 21.99 -11.50 19.84
CA LYS A 181 22.97 -11.43 20.91
C LYS A 181 22.16 -11.48 22.19
N ASN A 182 22.13 -12.67 22.78
CA ASN A 182 21.87 -12.81 24.20
C ASN A 182 23.01 -12.08 24.93
N GLU A 183 22.73 -10.94 25.49
CA GLU A 183 23.37 -10.34 26.67
C GLU A 183 22.30 -9.64 27.48
#